data_7a246b92ce32c79294e6c4b2617f0351
#
_entry.id   7a246b92ce32c79294e6c4b2617f0351
#
_cell.length_a   1.000
_cell.length_b   1.000
_cell.length_c   1.000
_cell.angle_alpha   90.00
_cell.angle_beta   90.00
_cell.angle_gamma   90.00
#
_symmetry.space_group_name_H-M   'P 1'
#
loop_
_entity.id
_entity.type
_entity.pdbx_description
1 polymer ?
#
loop_
_entity_poly.entity_id
_entity_poly.type
_entity_poly.pdbx_seq_one_letter_code
_entity_poly.pdbx_strand_id
1 'polypeptide(L)'
;KLLTNGSHHTVTNDGVTVLRELDIAHPGAQMMVEASKTQEAVCKDGTTSVVVTAGQMLALSQGLLMRGIHPRVLIRSFQEGKNLALEHLESQDIEILDAAKTALRGKAAESDLDYAAELCLKACEKAAGNLDHITVITQAGGALSDSYVQDGLVINKEFANEVEDKAVEGNINILLLNGGLEGYDIKEVQMQVENMQQLHELKQQELSMLSEVASMVAGAVGPDGVVFVRDSVHEAVAHYLSQHGIPLVTRLQQSDMEGLSRLLDVPIYHRVTDVDEPIMATDASVKQERIGDLDFITVSGSGEATCLVVRGATRQTIEEYERAFDDAI
;
A
#
# COMPACT_ATOMS: atom_id res chain seq x y z
N LYS A 1 21.39 0.97 12.32
CA LYS A 1 21.36 0.23 13.61
C LYS A 1 20.89 -1.20 13.37
N LEU A 2 21.49 -2.17 14.03
CA LEU A 2 21.03 -3.57 14.02
C LEU A 2 20.29 -3.84 15.32
N LEU A 3 19.04 -4.22 15.21
CA LEU A 3 18.18 -4.61 16.33
C LEU A 3 17.93 -6.12 16.26
N THR A 4 18.04 -6.78 17.41
CA THR A 4 17.85 -8.22 17.53
C THR A 4 16.78 -8.50 18.57
N ASN A 5 15.68 -9.11 18.14
CA ASN A 5 14.61 -9.55 19.01
C ASN A 5 14.33 -11.04 18.75
N GLY A 6 14.91 -11.90 19.59
CA GLY A 6 14.89 -13.35 19.38
C GLY A 6 15.58 -13.76 18.08
N SER A 7 14.83 -14.35 17.15
CA SER A 7 15.32 -14.78 15.83
C SER A 7 15.18 -13.71 14.74
N HIS A 8 14.52 -12.58 15.04
CA HIS A 8 14.37 -11.48 14.10
C HIS A 8 15.51 -10.47 14.22
N HIS A 9 16.06 -10.09 13.07
CA HIS A 9 17.09 -9.08 12.96
C HIS A 9 16.59 -7.97 12.04
N THR A 10 16.45 -6.76 12.58
CA THR A 10 16.03 -5.59 11.82
C THR A 10 17.19 -4.61 11.74
N VAL A 11 17.54 -4.20 10.53
CA VAL A 11 18.52 -3.13 10.29
C VAL A 11 17.73 -1.89 9.93
N THR A 12 17.82 -0.84 10.74
CA THR A 12 17.08 0.39 10.48
C THR A 12 17.75 1.63 11.04
N ASN A 13 17.53 2.77 10.43
CA ASN A 13 17.84 4.10 10.96
C ASN A 13 16.57 4.84 11.42
N ASP A 14 15.40 4.33 11.10
CA ASP A 14 14.13 4.90 11.53
C ASP A 14 13.95 4.83 13.06
N GLY A 15 13.52 5.95 13.65
CA GLY A 15 13.39 6.12 15.09
C GLY A 15 12.22 5.33 15.69
N VAL A 16 11.08 5.29 15.01
CA VAL A 16 9.91 4.55 15.49
C VAL A 16 10.15 3.06 15.46
N THR A 17 10.74 2.55 14.39
CA THR A 17 11.11 1.13 14.28
C THR A 17 12.08 0.73 15.41
N VAL A 18 13.08 1.58 15.72
CA VAL A 18 13.97 1.35 16.87
C VAL A 18 13.19 1.27 18.18
N LEU A 19 12.25 2.19 18.40
CA LEU A 19 11.47 2.25 19.65
C LEU A 19 10.47 1.10 19.78
N ARG A 20 9.91 0.60 18.67
CA ARG A 20 9.00 -0.56 18.66
C ARG A 20 9.69 -1.86 19.05
N GLU A 21 10.95 -2.02 18.64
CA GLU A 21 11.76 -3.21 18.95
C GLU A 21 12.33 -3.20 20.38
N LEU A 22 12.26 -2.08 21.10
CA LEU A 22 12.72 -1.97 22.49
C LEU A 22 11.60 -2.40 23.45
N ASP A 23 11.92 -3.31 24.36
CA ASP A 23 11.03 -3.69 25.48
C ASP A 23 11.06 -2.62 26.57
N ILE A 24 10.14 -1.67 26.49
CA ILE A 24 10.06 -0.52 27.36
C ILE A 24 8.91 -0.71 28.37
N ALA A 25 9.26 -1.01 29.62
CA ALA A 25 8.28 -1.26 30.68
C ALA A 25 7.84 0.01 31.45
N HIS A 26 8.67 1.08 31.47
CA HIS A 26 8.38 2.27 32.26
C HIS A 26 7.26 3.12 31.63
N PRO A 27 6.16 3.47 32.36
CA PRO A 27 5.02 4.18 31.76
C PRO A 27 5.38 5.54 31.15
N GLY A 28 6.26 6.31 31.78
CA GLY A 28 6.72 7.60 31.24
C GLY A 28 7.53 7.44 29.94
N ALA A 29 8.28 6.37 29.80
CA ALA A 29 8.99 6.07 28.56
C ALA A 29 8.03 5.55 27.47
N GLN A 30 6.98 4.81 27.84
CA GLN A 30 5.91 4.42 26.90
C GLN A 30 5.19 5.65 26.32
N MET A 31 4.95 6.70 27.13
CA MET A 31 4.40 7.96 26.60
C MET A 31 5.30 8.63 25.55
N MET A 32 6.62 8.49 25.69
CA MET A 32 7.57 8.99 24.71
C MET A 32 7.50 8.18 23.40
N VAL A 33 7.33 6.85 23.50
CA VAL A 33 7.11 5.98 22.34
C VAL A 33 5.81 6.36 21.63
N GLU A 34 4.73 6.60 22.37
CA GLU A 34 3.46 7.03 21.78
C GLU A 34 3.55 8.42 21.12
N ALA A 35 4.33 9.35 21.69
CA ALA A 35 4.60 10.63 21.04
C ALA A 35 5.32 10.46 19.68
N SER A 36 6.31 9.54 19.63
CA SER A 36 7.00 9.20 18.38
C SER A 36 6.08 8.55 17.36
N LYS A 37 5.20 7.63 17.78
CA LYS A 37 4.21 7.00 16.90
C LYS A 37 3.18 8.01 16.35
N THR A 38 2.77 8.97 17.18
CA THR A 38 1.87 10.03 16.75
C THR A 38 2.53 10.92 15.70
N GLN A 39 3.81 11.26 15.89
CA GLN A 39 4.59 12.01 14.91
C GLN A 39 4.69 11.26 13.58
N GLU A 40 4.95 9.95 13.65
CA GLU A 40 4.96 9.07 12.47
C GLU A 40 3.62 9.09 11.72
N ALA A 41 2.52 8.96 12.45
CA ALA A 41 1.19 8.90 11.85
C ALA A 41 0.78 10.20 11.15
N VAL A 42 1.29 11.35 11.63
CA VAL A 42 0.90 12.68 11.12
C VAL A 42 1.87 13.22 10.08
N CYS A 43 3.17 13.13 10.36
CA CYS A 43 4.22 13.80 9.56
C CYS A 43 5.17 12.81 8.88
N LYS A 44 5.13 11.54 9.23
CA LYS A 44 6.03 10.48 8.78
C LYS A 44 7.53 10.71 8.99
N ASP A 45 7.93 11.90 9.44
CA ASP A 45 9.32 12.27 9.74
C ASP A 45 9.45 12.97 11.10
N GLY A 46 10.70 13.16 11.59
CA GLY A 46 10.98 13.81 12.87
C GLY A 46 10.73 12.95 14.11
N THR A 47 10.48 11.67 13.96
CA THR A 47 10.16 10.71 15.03
C THR A 47 11.23 10.64 16.12
N THR A 48 12.50 10.61 15.73
CA THR A 48 13.66 10.68 16.65
C THR A 48 13.77 12.05 17.29
N SER A 49 13.56 13.13 16.54
CA SER A 49 13.66 14.51 17.03
C SER A 49 12.66 14.83 18.11
N VAL A 50 11.43 14.33 17.99
CA VAL A 50 10.37 14.47 19.04
C VAL A 50 10.83 13.84 20.35
N VAL A 51 11.36 12.62 20.31
CA VAL A 51 11.81 11.89 21.50
C VAL A 51 13.01 12.58 22.16
N VAL A 52 13.99 12.99 21.36
CA VAL A 52 15.18 13.68 21.85
C VAL A 52 14.81 15.04 22.49
N THR A 53 13.97 15.82 21.80
CA THR A 53 13.52 17.13 22.30
C THR A 53 12.72 16.99 23.60
N ALA A 54 11.73 16.11 23.64
CA ALA A 54 10.93 15.89 24.82
C ALA A 54 11.77 15.32 26.00
N GLY A 55 12.66 14.39 25.71
CA GLY A 55 13.59 13.84 26.71
C GLY A 55 14.52 14.89 27.31
N GLN A 56 15.06 15.78 26.47
CA GLN A 56 15.91 16.88 26.94
C GLN A 56 15.12 17.90 27.76
N MET A 57 13.89 18.24 27.36
CA MET A 57 13.02 19.12 28.13
C MET A 57 12.71 18.53 29.52
N LEU A 58 12.42 17.24 29.60
CA LEU A 58 12.18 16.55 30.88
C LEU A 58 13.44 16.51 31.74
N ALA A 59 14.61 16.23 31.17
CA ALA A 59 15.87 16.23 31.93
C ALA A 59 16.20 17.60 32.51
N LEU A 60 16.03 18.67 31.75
CA LEU A 60 16.22 20.03 32.22
C LEU A 60 15.18 20.41 33.29
N SER A 61 13.95 19.94 33.17
CA SER A 61 12.86 20.19 34.16
C SER A 61 13.16 19.60 35.51
N GLN A 62 13.84 18.46 35.58
CA GLN A 62 14.25 17.84 36.85
C GLN A 62 15.08 18.79 37.70
N GLY A 63 16.05 19.49 37.10
CA GLY A 63 16.87 20.46 37.80
C GLY A 63 16.08 21.67 38.35
N LEU A 64 15.03 22.08 37.63
CA LEU A 64 14.14 23.17 38.05
C LEU A 64 13.20 22.74 39.16
N LEU A 65 12.67 21.53 39.13
CA LEU A 65 11.86 20.94 40.19
C LEU A 65 12.66 20.82 41.50
N MET A 66 13.91 20.40 41.42
CA MET A 66 14.80 20.34 42.61
C MET A 66 15.07 21.71 43.22
N ARG A 67 14.98 22.79 42.44
CA ARG A 67 15.06 24.17 42.92
C ARG A 67 13.75 24.72 43.53
N GLY A 68 12.70 23.87 43.57
CA GLY A 68 11.40 24.23 44.15
C GLY A 68 10.43 24.90 43.19
N ILE A 69 10.72 24.91 41.87
CA ILE A 69 9.76 25.42 40.88
C ILE A 69 8.61 24.42 40.74
N HIS A 70 7.38 24.94 40.92
CA HIS A 70 6.20 24.09 40.87
C HIS A 70 5.94 23.53 39.47
N PRO A 71 5.56 22.23 39.31
CA PRO A 71 5.34 21.59 37.99
C PRO A 71 4.36 22.35 37.08
N ARG A 72 3.32 22.97 37.63
CA ARG A 72 2.36 23.78 36.85
C ARG A 72 3.00 24.98 36.14
N VAL A 73 4.03 25.58 36.76
CA VAL A 73 4.77 26.69 36.15
C VAL A 73 5.53 26.18 34.92
N LEU A 74 6.19 25.01 35.03
CA LEU A 74 6.90 24.40 33.92
C LEU A 74 5.97 24.04 32.78
N ILE A 75 4.82 23.42 33.08
CA ILE A 75 3.82 23.05 32.04
C ILE A 75 3.35 24.31 31.32
N ARG A 76 3.04 25.40 32.03
CA ARG A 76 2.64 26.67 31.42
C ARG A 76 3.76 27.23 30.52
N SER A 77 4.99 27.24 31.03
CA SER A 77 6.14 27.73 30.24
C SER A 77 6.38 26.92 28.98
N PHE A 78 6.17 25.59 29.01
CA PHE A 78 6.23 24.76 27.80
C PHE A 78 5.12 25.08 26.80
N GLN A 79 3.90 25.36 27.27
CA GLN A 79 2.80 25.80 26.40
C GLN A 79 3.08 27.15 25.75
N GLU A 80 3.59 28.11 26.52
CA GLU A 80 4.01 29.41 25.97
C GLU A 80 5.14 29.28 24.98
N GLY A 81 6.16 28.46 25.28
CA GLY A 81 7.27 28.17 24.37
C GLY A 81 6.82 27.47 23.09
N LYS A 82 5.88 26.53 23.18
CA LYS A 82 5.27 25.89 22.01
C LYS A 82 4.61 26.93 21.09
N ASN A 83 3.80 27.83 21.64
CA ASN A 83 3.09 28.84 20.87
C ASN A 83 4.06 29.78 20.13
N LEU A 84 5.12 30.22 20.82
CA LEU A 84 6.17 31.04 20.21
C LEU A 84 6.92 30.30 19.09
N ALA A 85 7.20 29.00 19.28
CA ALA A 85 7.84 28.18 18.25
C ALA A 85 6.96 28.01 17.01
N LEU A 86 5.66 27.77 17.21
CA LEU A 86 4.70 27.65 16.09
C LEU A 86 4.59 28.95 15.30
N GLU A 87 4.46 30.09 16.00
CA GLU A 87 4.43 31.41 15.36
C GLU A 87 5.69 31.69 14.51
N HIS A 88 6.85 31.24 14.99
CA HIS A 88 8.10 31.36 14.23
C HIS A 88 8.14 30.43 13.02
N LEU A 89 7.64 29.17 13.13
CA LEU A 89 7.61 28.21 12.05
C LEU A 89 6.67 28.62 10.91
N GLU A 90 5.51 29.21 11.22
CA GLU A 90 4.55 29.70 10.23
C GLU A 90 5.14 30.80 9.32
N SER A 91 6.22 31.42 9.73
CA SER A 91 6.93 32.47 8.96
C SER A 91 8.04 31.93 8.05
N GLN A 92 8.25 30.61 7.99
CA GLN A 92 9.32 30.01 7.20
C GLN A 92 8.75 29.41 5.90
N ASP A 93 9.25 29.89 4.76
CA ASP A 93 9.00 29.29 3.45
C ASP A 93 10.13 28.28 3.16
N ILE A 94 9.77 27.06 2.80
CA ILE A 94 10.71 25.99 2.44
C ILE A 94 10.33 25.47 1.05
N GLU A 95 11.34 25.34 0.17
CA GLU A 95 11.13 24.67 -1.11
C GLU A 95 10.84 23.17 -0.89
N ILE A 96 9.87 22.62 -1.63
CA ILE A 96 9.44 21.22 -1.50
C ILE A 96 10.61 20.26 -1.72
N LEU A 97 11.48 20.55 -2.70
CA LEU A 97 12.66 19.74 -2.98
C LEU A 97 13.64 19.70 -1.79
N ASP A 98 13.82 20.83 -1.10
CA ASP A 98 14.70 20.91 0.08
C ASP A 98 14.08 20.18 1.29
N ALA A 99 12.77 20.20 1.41
CA ALA A 99 12.04 19.39 2.41
C ALA A 99 12.26 17.90 2.17
N ALA A 100 12.06 17.42 0.93
CA ALA A 100 12.31 16.03 0.56
C ALA A 100 13.77 15.60 0.80
N LYS A 101 14.73 16.44 0.43
CA LYS A 101 16.15 16.20 0.72
C LYS A 101 16.44 16.12 2.22
N THR A 102 15.76 16.94 3.02
CA THR A 102 15.92 16.92 4.48
C THR A 102 15.38 15.64 5.09
N ALA A 103 14.23 15.17 4.64
CA ALA A 103 13.63 13.92 5.08
C ALA A 103 14.47 12.67 4.70
N LEU A 104 15.16 12.71 3.56
CA LEU A 104 16.01 11.62 3.08
C LEU A 104 17.41 11.59 3.73
N ARG A 105 17.88 12.71 4.31
CA ARG A 105 19.19 12.77 4.97
C ARG A 105 19.27 11.84 6.18
N GLY A 106 20.38 11.14 6.33
CA GLY A 106 20.62 10.16 7.39
C GLY A 106 19.90 8.82 7.17
N LYS A 107 19.21 8.65 6.05
CA LYS A 107 18.54 7.41 5.66
C LYS A 107 19.29 6.67 4.56
N ALA A 108 18.84 5.48 4.20
CA ALA A 108 19.55 4.63 3.24
C ALA A 108 19.68 5.25 1.84
N ALA A 109 18.77 6.13 1.45
CA ALA A 109 18.77 6.83 0.16
C ALA A 109 19.74 8.04 0.08
N GLU A 110 20.50 8.34 1.15
CA GLU A 110 21.39 9.50 1.21
C GLU A 110 22.53 9.47 0.17
N SER A 111 22.94 8.28 -0.29
CA SER A 111 23.98 8.16 -1.32
C SER A 111 23.60 8.81 -2.65
N ASP A 112 22.31 8.81 -2.99
CA ASP A 112 21.75 9.36 -4.22
C ASP A 112 20.65 10.38 -3.92
N LEU A 113 20.91 11.27 -2.96
CA LEU A 113 19.96 12.18 -2.33
C LEU A 113 19.19 13.03 -3.34
N ASP A 114 19.90 13.62 -4.31
CA ASP A 114 19.29 14.51 -5.31
C ASP A 114 18.33 13.73 -6.21
N TYR A 115 18.72 12.54 -6.65
CA TYR A 115 17.89 11.68 -7.48
C TYR A 115 16.65 11.17 -6.72
N ALA A 116 16.83 10.72 -5.48
CA ALA A 116 15.73 10.27 -4.64
C ALA A 116 14.70 11.39 -4.37
N ALA A 117 15.17 12.60 -4.06
CA ALA A 117 14.31 13.76 -3.85
C ALA A 117 13.55 14.17 -5.12
N GLU A 118 14.20 14.10 -6.29
CA GLU A 118 13.54 14.35 -7.58
C GLU A 118 12.45 13.30 -7.89
N LEU A 119 12.65 12.04 -7.51
CA LEU A 119 11.64 10.99 -7.67
C LEU A 119 10.42 11.27 -6.79
N CYS A 120 10.62 11.66 -5.52
CA CYS A 120 9.53 12.06 -4.62
C CYS A 120 8.75 13.24 -5.21
N LEU A 121 9.46 14.29 -5.66
CA LEU A 121 8.82 15.46 -6.25
C LEU A 121 7.98 15.08 -7.47
N LYS A 122 8.53 14.28 -8.39
CA LYS A 122 7.80 13.80 -9.58
C LYS A 122 6.57 12.98 -9.20
N ALA A 123 6.66 12.13 -8.17
CA ALA A 123 5.52 11.35 -7.71
C ALA A 123 4.41 12.27 -7.15
N CYS A 124 4.77 13.26 -6.33
CA CYS A 124 3.83 14.24 -5.78
C CYS A 124 3.19 15.11 -6.86
N GLU A 125 3.95 15.59 -7.86
CA GLU A 125 3.43 16.36 -8.98
C GLU A 125 2.41 15.57 -9.80
N LYS A 126 2.71 14.31 -10.11
CA LYS A 126 1.82 13.43 -10.87
C LYS A 126 0.56 13.02 -10.10
N ALA A 127 0.66 12.93 -8.79
CA ALA A 127 -0.48 12.68 -7.91
C ALA A 127 -1.27 13.95 -7.55
N ALA A 128 -1.02 15.07 -8.25
CA ALA A 128 -1.65 16.37 -8.00
C ALA A 128 -1.61 16.81 -6.52
N GLY A 129 -0.59 16.39 -5.79
CA GLY A 129 -0.40 16.69 -4.37
C GLY A 129 -1.24 15.86 -3.40
N ASN A 130 -1.96 14.87 -3.90
CA ASN A 130 -2.70 13.94 -3.03
C ASN A 130 -1.86 12.70 -2.74
N LEU A 131 -1.35 12.58 -1.51
CA LEU A 131 -0.47 11.50 -1.10
C LEU A 131 -1.14 10.12 -1.16
N ASP A 132 -2.45 10.05 -0.98
CA ASP A 132 -3.23 8.79 -1.09
C ASP A 132 -3.24 8.22 -2.51
N HIS A 133 -2.82 9.01 -3.52
CA HIS A 133 -2.71 8.58 -4.91
C HIS A 133 -1.32 8.04 -5.26
N ILE A 134 -0.37 8.05 -4.32
CA ILE A 134 0.98 7.56 -4.51
C ILE A 134 1.10 6.17 -3.88
N THR A 135 1.51 5.19 -4.67
CA THR A 135 1.83 3.85 -4.19
C THR A 135 3.32 3.61 -4.34
N VAL A 136 3.98 3.21 -3.26
CA VAL A 136 5.40 2.82 -3.29
C VAL A 136 5.47 1.30 -3.44
N ILE A 137 6.17 0.84 -4.48
CA ILE A 137 6.41 -0.58 -4.72
C ILE A 137 7.91 -0.84 -4.71
N THR A 138 8.27 -1.90 -4.03
CA THR A 138 9.66 -2.30 -3.86
C THR A 138 9.99 -3.52 -4.69
N GLN A 139 11.16 -3.49 -5.36
CA GLN A 139 11.60 -4.59 -6.18
C GLN A 139 13.10 -4.90 -6.00
N ALA A 140 13.40 -6.16 -5.69
CA ALA A 140 14.76 -6.66 -5.58
C ALA A 140 15.47 -6.73 -6.94
N GLY A 141 16.75 -6.43 -6.93
CA GLY A 141 17.61 -6.41 -8.12
C GLY A 141 17.72 -5.03 -8.74
N GLY A 142 18.91 -4.55 -8.94
CA GLY A 142 19.24 -3.22 -9.43
C GLY A 142 19.78 -2.28 -8.36
N ALA A 143 19.95 -1.02 -8.71
CA ALA A 143 20.41 0.06 -7.84
C ALA A 143 19.29 1.07 -7.62
N LEU A 144 19.48 2.00 -6.69
CA LEU A 144 18.53 3.10 -6.46
C LEU A 144 18.33 3.95 -7.70
N SER A 145 19.37 4.13 -8.52
CA SER A 145 19.32 4.82 -9.81
C SER A 145 18.40 4.17 -10.85
N ASP A 146 18.02 2.91 -10.65
CA ASP A 146 17.07 2.20 -11.53
C ASP A 146 15.62 2.35 -11.05
N SER A 147 15.39 3.10 -9.97
CA SER A 147 14.05 3.44 -9.47
C SER A 147 13.40 4.47 -10.40
N TYR A 148 12.09 4.41 -10.55
CA TYR A 148 11.37 5.33 -11.45
C TYR A 148 9.94 5.57 -10.99
N VAL A 149 9.35 6.64 -11.48
CA VAL A 149 7.95 6.98 -11.28
C VAL A 149 7.15 6.60 -12.52
N GLN A 150 6.12 5.81 -12.33
CA GLN A 150 5.21 5.33 -13.38
C GLN A 150 3.81 5.90 -13.17
N ASP A 151 3.16 6.30 -14.28
CA ASP A 151 1.77 6.69 -14.25
C ASP A 151 0.88 5.46 -14.08
N GLY A 152 -0.12 5.57 -13.22
CA GLY A 152 -1.03 4.48 -12.91
C GLY A 152 -0.62 3.65 -11.70
N LEU A 153 -1.15 2.45 -11.61
CA LEU A 153 -0.95 1.52 -10.51
C LEU A 153 -0.14 0.31 -10.98
N VAL A 154 0.84 -0.10 -10.21
CA VAL A 154 1.59 -1.34 -10.41
C VAL A 154 1.25 -2.28 -9.26
N ILE A 155 0.81 -3.49 -9.57
CA ILE A 155 0.35 -4.48 -8.59
C ILE A 155 1.26 -5.70 -8.70
N ASN A 156 1.83 -6.14 -7.58
CA ASN A 156 2.67 -7.35 -7.53
C ASN A 156 1.79 -8.61 -7.61
N LYS A 157 1.24 -8.86 -8.77
CA LYS A 157 0.39 -10.00 -9.15
C LYS A 157 0.63 -10.36 -10.60
N GLU A 158 0.18 -11.56 -10.95
CA GLU A 158 0.08 -12.06 -12.32
C GLU A 158 -1.37 -12.37 -12.67
N PHE A 159 -1.69 -12.55 -13.92
CA PHE A 159 -2.98 -13.09 -14.31
C PHE A 159 -3.15 -14.50 -13.75
N ALA A 160 -4.26 -14.72 -13.05
CA ALA A 160 -4.56 -15.98 -12.39
C ALA A 160 -4.99 -17.09 -13.38
N ASN A 161 -5.26 -16.72 -14.62
CA ASN A 161 -5.65 -17.62 -15.70
C ASN A 161 -4.73 -17.46 -16.93
N GLU A 162 -4.70 -18.49 -17.78
CA GLU A 162 -3.96 -18.43 -19.03
C GLU A 162 -4.75 -17.60 -20.05
N VAL A 163 -4.16 -16.52 -20.51
CA VAL A 163 -4.69 -15.66 -21.59
C VAL A 163 -3.62 -15.50 -22.66
N GLU A 164 -4.04 -15.44 -23.93
CA GLU A 164 -3.11 -15.28 -25.07
C GLU A 164 -2.49 -13.89 -25.06
N ASP A 165 -3.33 -12.86 -24.86
CA ASP A 165 -2.89 -11.48 -24.79
C ASP A 165 -2.69 -11.04 -23.33
N LYS A 166 -1.45 -10.68 -22.99
CA LYS A 166 -1.07 -10.15 -21.68
C LYS A 166 -1.20 -8.64 -21.58
N ALA A 167 -1.85 -8.01 -22.55
CA ALA A 167 -2.09 -6.59 -22.58
C ALA A 167 -3.48 -6.30 -23.16
N VAL A 168 -4.29 -5.54 -22.45
CA VAL A 168 -5.59 -5.04 -22.89
C VAL A 168 -5.54 -3.51 -22.83
N GLU A 169 -5.83 -2.84 -23.94
CA GLU A 169 -5.69 -1.38 -24.06
C GLU A 169 -6.91 -0.74 -24.75
N GLY A 170 -7.20 0.49 -24.37
CA GLY A 170 -8.26 1.31 -24.95
C GLY A 170 -9.45 1.49 -24.03
N ASN A 171 -10.65 1.37 -24.60
CA ASN A 171 -11.88 1.40 -23.80
C ASN A 171 -12.17 -0.03 -23.32
N ILE A 172 -11.90 -0.30 -22.06
CA ILE A 172 -11.92 -1.64 -21.48
C ILE A 172 -13.06 -1.74 -20.48
N ASN A 173 -13.86 -2.79 -20.57
CA ASN A 173 -14.81 -3.12 -19.53
C ASN A 173 -14.08 -3.71 -18.32
N ILE A 174 -14.23 -3.11 -17.16
CA ILE A 174 -13.53 -3.53 -15.94
C ILE A 174 -14.55 -3.89 -14.87
N LEU A 175 -14.33 -5.03 -14.25
CA LEU A 175 -15.11 -5.49 -13.12
C LEU A 175 -14.22 -5.59 -11.88
N LEU A 176 -14.54 -4.79 -10.86
CA LEU A 176 -13.91 -4.81 -9.54
C LEU A 176 -14.83 -5.51 -8.55
N LEU A 177 -14.43 -6.69 -8.06
CA LEU A 177 -15.21 -7.48 -7.10
C LEU A 177 -14.52 -7.55 -5.73
N ASN A 178 -15.23 -7.09 -4.70
CA ASN A 178 -14.77 -7.15 -3.30
C ASN A 178 -15.07 -8.49 -2.61
N GLY A 179 -15.61 -9.46 -3.32
CA GLY A 179 -15.89 -10.82 -2.85
C GLY A 179 -15.15 -11.87 -3.67
N GLY A 180 -15.22 -13.12 -3.24
CA GLY A 180 -14.68 -14.27 -3.98
C GLY A 180 -15.68 -14.82 -5.01
N LEU A 181 -15.16 -15.60 -5.95
CA LEU A 181 -15.94 -16.38 -6.93
C LEU A 181 -15.71 -17.88 -6.68
N GLU A 182 -15.92 -18.32 -5.44
CA GLU A 182 -15.69 -19.70 -5.02
C GLU A 182 -16.95 -20.59 -5.03
N GLY A 183 -18.07 -20.04 -5.45
CA GLY A 183 -19.38 -20.69 -5.31
C GLY A 183 -19.99 -20.45 -3.91
N TYR A 184 -21.15 -21.03 -3.67
CA TYR A 184 -21.79 -20.92 -2.37
C TYR A 184 -21.03 -21.78 -1.36
N ASP A 185 -20.48 -21.14 -0.33
CA ASP A 185 -19.85 -21.82 0.80
C ASP A 185 -20.95 -22.50 1.63
N ILE A 186 -21.18 -23.78 1.35
CA ILE A 186 -22.15 -24.61 2.09
C ILE A 186 -21.51 -25.07 3.40
N LYS A 187 -20.85 -24.17 4.15
CA LYS A 187 -20.22 -24.52 5.43
C LYS A 187 -21.21 -24.91 6.53
N GLU A 188 -22.47 -24.57 6.37
CA GLU A 188 -23.50 -24.82 7.38
C GLU A 188 -24.43 -26.02 7.09
N VAL A 189 -24.35 -26.65 5.93
CA VAL A 189 -25.17 -27.81 5.57
C VAL A 189 -24.32 -29.06 5.52
N GLN A 190 -24.35 -29.85 6.58
CA GLN A 190 -23.84 -31.21 6.55
C GLN A 190 -24.82 -32.09 5.75
N MET A 191 -24.57 -32.25 4.45
CA MET A 191 -25.29 -33.22 3.65
C MET A 191 -24.65 -34.60 3.87
N GLN A 192 -25.43 -35.53 4.41
CA GLN A 192 -25.04 -36.95 4.44
C GLN A 192 -25.21 -37.52 3.04
N VAL A 193 -24.10 -37.79 2.38
CA VAL A 193 -24.07 -38.47 1.08
C VAL A 193 -24.07 -39.95 1.33
N GLU A 194 -25.18 -40.67 1.00
CA GLU A 194 -25.35 -42.08 1.24
C GLU A 194 -24.80 -42.99 0.12
N ASN A 195 -24.59 -42.41 -1.08
CA ASN A 195 -24.07 -43.22 -2.20
C ASN A 195 -23.25 -42.34 -3.22
N MET A 196 -22.49 -43.04 -4.08
CA MET A 196 -21.64 -42.41 -5.10
C MET A 196 -22.43 -41.64 -6.18
N GLN A 197 -23.68 -42.01 -6.41
CA GLN A 197 -24.54 -41.27 -7.38
C GLN A 197 -24.90 -39.89 -6.85
N GLN A 198 -25.30 -39.78 -5.59
CA GLN A 198 -25.60 -38.48 -4.96
C GLN A 198 -24.38 -37.58 -4.94
N LEU A 199 -23.18 -38.10 -4.69
CA LEU A 199 -21.94 -37.34 -4.75
C LEU A 199 -21.68 -36.80 -6.17
N HIS A 200 -21.96 -37.61 -7.19
CA HIS A 200 -21.78 -37.20 -8.58
C HIS A 200 -22.79 -36.12 -8.98
N GLU A 201 -24.04 -36.25 -8.59
CA GLU A 201 -25.09 -35.25 -8.82
C GLU A 201 -24.77 -33.93 -8.13
N LEU A 202 -24.29 -33.93 -6.90
CA LEU A 202 -23.87 -32.74 -6.17
C LEU A 202 -22.70 -32.02 -6.87
N LYS A 203 -21.68 -32.77 -7.31
CA LYS A 203 -20.58 -32.21 -8.08
C LYS A 203 -21.01 -31.60 -9.42
N GLN A 204 -21.97 -32.24 -10.09
CA GLN A 204 -22.51 -31.68 -11.33
C GLN A 204 -23.31 -30.39 -11.08
N GLN A 205 -24.08 -30.33 -10.00
CA GLN A 205 -24.81 -29.13 -9.59
C GLN A 205 -23.84 -27.98 -9.25
N GLU A 206 -22.77 -28.27 -8.50
CA GLU A 206 -21.73 -27.30 -8.16
C GLU A 206 -21.07 -26.73 -9.43
N LEU A 207 -20.66 -27.60 -10.36
CA LEU A 207 -20.07 -27.16 -11.63
C LEU A 207 -21.04 -26.33 -12.49
N SER A 208 -22.33 -26.67 -12.47
CA SER A 208 -23.37 -25.91 -13.16
C SER A 208 -23.51 -24.50 -12.58
N MET A 209 -23.54 -24.38 -11.23
CA MET A 209 -23.58 -23.08 -10.54
C MET A 209 -22.35 -22.23 -10.83
N LEU A 210 -21.15 -22.83 -10.79
CA LEU A 210 -19.91 -22.15 -11.12
C LEU A 210 -19.89 -21.66 -12.58
N SER A 211 -20.43 -22.45 -13.49
CA SER A 211 -20.57 -22.05 -14.90
C SER A 211 -21.56 -20.90 -15.09
N GLU A 212 -22.65 -20.85 -14.32
CA GLU A 212 -23.59 -19.72 -14.33
C GLU A 212 -22.92 -18.44 -13.81
N VAL A 213 -22.18 -18.52 -12.70
CA VAL A 213 -21.41 -17.40 -12.16
C VAL A 213 -20.38 -16.91 -13.18
N ALA A 214 -19.64 -17.83 -13.79
CA ALA A 214 -18.65 -17.49 -14.80
C ALA A 214 -19.29 -16.84 -16.05
N SER A 215 -20.45 -17.31 -16.47
CA SER A 215 -21.22 -16.70 -17.57
C SER A 215 -21.73 -15.29 -17.23
N MET A 216 -22.15 -15.06 -16.00
CA MET A 216 -22.55 -13.72 -15.54
C MET A 216 -21.35 -12.75 -15.54
N VAL A 217 -20.20 -13.19 -15.03
CA VAL A 217 -18.97 -12.39 -15.06
C VAL A 217 -18.55 -12.07 -16.49
N ALA A 218 -18.53 -13.08 -17.36
CA ALA A 218 -18.18 -12.91 -18.79
C ALA A 218 -19.19 -11.99 -19.51
N GLY A 219 -20.47 -12.08 -19.18
CA GLY A 219 -21.51 -11.21 -19.73
C GLY A 219 -21.38 -9.76 -19.27
N ALA A 220 -20.98 -9.55 -18.01
CA ALA A 220 -20.76 -8.22 -17.45
C ALA A 220 -19.52 -7.51 -18.01
N VAL A 221 -18.49 -8.26 -18.37
CA VAL A 221 -17.19 -7.70 -18.78
C VAL A 221 -17.02 -7.72 -20.31
N GLY A 222 -17.55 -8.73 -21.00
CA GLY A 222 -17.37 -8.93 -22.42
C GLY A 222 -15.97 -9.44 -22.77
N PRO A 223 -15.68 -9.67 -24.08
CA PRO A 223 -14.44 -10.34 -24.52
C PRO A 223 -13.18 -9.49 -24.34
N ASP A 224 -13.31 -8.16 -24.35
CA ASP A 224 -12.18 -7.22 -24.24
C ASP A 224 -12.04 -6.62 -22.84
N GLY A 225 -12.60 -7.28 -21.83
CA GLY A 225 -12.59 -6.76 -20.47
C GLY A 225 -11.62 -7.48 -19.54
N VAL A 226 -11.47 -6.95 -18.32
CA VAL A 226 -10.60 -7.47 -17.29
C VAL A 226 -11.35 -7.58 -15.96
N VAL A 227 -11.08 -8.65 -15.22
CA VAL A 227 -11.72 -8.90 -13.90
C VAL A 227 -10.69 -8.85 -12.78
N PHE A 228 -10.94 -8.00 -11.80
CA PHE A 228 -10.14 -7.88 -10.58
C PHE A 228 -10.97 -8.35 -9.39
N VAL A 229 -10.44 -9.30 -8.62
CA VAL A 229 -11.13 -9.92 -7.49
C VAL A 229 -10.27 -9.83 -6.25
N ARG A 230 -10.84 -9.33 -5.14
CA ARG A 230 -10.12 -9.22 -3.88
C ARG A 230 -9.81 -10.57 -3.26
N ASP A 231 -10.77 -11.46 -3.27
CA ASP A 231 -10.63 -12.78 -2.67
C ASP A 231 -10.23 -13.85 -3.71
N SER A 232 -10.39 -15.11 -3.39
CA SER A 232 -10.06 -16.22 -4.28
C SER A 232 -11.18 -16.50 -5.30
N VAL A 233 -10.80 -17.16 -6.37
CA VAL A 233 -11.70 -17.58 -7.46
C VAL A 233 -11.52 -19.08 -7.67
N HIS A 234 -12.63 -19.80 -7.85
CA HIS A 234 -12.61 -21.24 -8.12
C HIS A 234 -11.97 -21.52 -9.49
N GLU A 235 -11.17 -22.59 -9.59
CA GLU A 235 -10.45 -22.96 -10.83
C GLU A 235 -11.37 -23.12 -12.03
N ALA A 236 -12.59 -23.65 -11.85
CA ALA A 236 -13.55 -23.80 -12.94
C ALA A 236 -14.00 -22.43 -13.51
N VAL A 237 -14.17 -21.42 -12.67
CA VAL A 237 -14.50 -20.05 -13.10
C VAL A 237 -13.30 -19.42 -13.82
N ALA A 238 -12.09 -19.55 -13.28
CA ALA A 238 -10.87 -19.07 -13.92
C ALA A 238 -10.64 -19.72 -15.28
N HIS A 239 -10.87 -21.02 -15.39
CA HIS A 239 -10.76 -21.77 -16.66
C HIS A 239 -11.82 -21.31 -17.67
N TYR A 240 -13.06 -21.07 -17.25
CA TYR A 240 -14.10 -20.56 -18.14
C TYR A 240 -13.75 -19.17 -18.68
N LEU A 241 -13.27 -18.27 -17.83
CA LEU A 241 -12.82 -16.94 -18.23
C LEU A 241 -11.62 -17.01 -19.20
N SER A 242 -10.68 -17.95 -18.97
CA SER A 242 -9.55 -18.22 -19.86
C SER A 242 -10.02 -18.60 -21.27
N GLN A 243 -11.03 -19.49 -21.39
CA GLN A 243 -11.62 -19.88 -22.68
C GLN A 243 -12.25 -18.71 -23.44
N HIS A 244 -12.67 -17.67 -22.74
CA HIS A 244 -13.26 -16.46 -23.32
C HIS A 244 -12.25 -15.32 -23.49
N GLY A 245 -10.97 -15.58 -23.22
CA GLY A 245 -9.89 -14.60 -23.35
C GLY A 245 -9.96 -13.45 -22.33
N ILE A 246 -10.69 -13.62 -21.20
CA ILE A 246 -10.87 -12.59 -20.19
C ILE A 246 -9.79 -12.72 -19.12
N PRO A 247 -8.87 -11.76 -18.99
CA PRO A 247 -7.86 -11.74 -17.94
C PRO A 247 -8.48 -11.60 -16.55
N LEU A 248 -7.94 -12.37 -15.60
CA LEU A 248 -8.38 -12.42 -14.21
C LEU A 248 -7.21 -12.17 -13.27
N VAL A 249 -7.37 -11.20 -12.37
CA VAL A 249 -6.44 -10.94 -11.27
C VAL A 249 -7.13 -11.21 -9.94
N THR A 250 -6.50 -12.02 -9.08
CA THR A 250 -7.11 -12.47 -7.81
C THR A 250 -6.27 -12.11 -6.60
N ARG A 251 -6.89 -12.19 -5.42
CA ARG A 251 -6.24 -11.96 -4.11
C ARG A 251 -5.59 -10.58 -4.01
N LEU A 252 -6.33 -9.57 -4.45
CA LEU A 252 -5.93 -8.18 -4.34
C LEU A 252 -6.12 -7.67 -2.91
N GLN A 253 -5.28 -6.71 -2.52
CA GLN A 253 -5.47 -6.01 -1.26
C GLN A 253 -6.59 -4.97 -1.39
N GLN A 254 -7.16 -4.55 -0.27
CA GLN A 254 -8.20 -3.52 -0.28
C GLN A 254 -7.67 -2.19 -0.84
N SER A 255 -6.44 -1.83 -0.53
CA SER A 255 -5.74 -0.65 -1.07
C SER A 255 -5.62 -0.69 -2.59
N ASP A 256 -5.30 -1.86 -3.16
CA ASP A 256 -5.20 -2.04 -4.61
C ASP A 256 -6.56 -1.85 -5.29
N MET A 257 -7.63 -2.42 -4.70
CA MET A 257 -8.99 -2.28 -5.20
C MET A 257 -9.46 -0.81 -5.18
N GLU A 258 -9.18 -0.09 -4.10
CA GLU A 258 -9.50 1.33 -3.97
C GLU A 258 -8.67 2.19 -4.94
N GLY A 259 -7.40 1.84 -5.13
CA GLY A 259 -6.53 2.47 -6.12
C GLY A 259 -7.03 2.27 -7.55
N LEU A 260 -7.41 1.04 -7.92
CA LEU A 260 -8.00 0.72 -9.22
C LEU A 260 -9.31 1.45 -9.45
N SER A 261 -10.19 1.49 -8.46
CA SER A 261 -11.47 2.19 -8.55
C SER A 261 -11.30 3.69 -8.84
N ARG A 262 -10.34 4.34 -8.18
CA ARG A 262 -10.02 5.75 -8.40
C ARG A 262 -9.36 6.00 -9.75
N LEU A 263 -8.39 5.15 -10.13
CA LEU A 263 -7.63 5.29 -11.37
C LEU A 263 -8.51 5.12 -12.61
N LEU A 264 -9.47 4.20 -12.54
CA LEU A 264 -10.29 3.79 -13.67
C LEU A 264 -11.70 4.41 -13.65
N ASP A 265 -12.06 5.10 -12.58
CA ASP A 265 -13.40 5.64 -12.30
C ASP A 265 -14.49 4.55 -12.37
N VAL A 266 -14.20 3.37 -11.80
CA VAL A 266 -15.06 2.19 -11.79
C VAL A 266 -15.44 1.83 -10.36
N PRO A 267 -16.73 1.60 -10.04
CA PRO A 267 -17.15 1.21 -8.70
C PRO A 267 -16.72 -0.21 -8.34
N ILE A 268 -16.53 -0.45 -7.04
CA ILE A 268 -16.26 -1.77 -6.50
C ILE A 268 -17.58 -2.45 -6.13
N TYR A 269 -17.86 -3.60 -6.74
CA TYR A 269 -19.06 -4.40 -6.47
C TYR A 269 -18.78 -5.46 -5.40
N HIS A 270 -19.80 -5.77 -4.60
CA HIS A 270 -19.70 -6.86 -3.64
C HIS A 270 -20.05 -8.22 -4.27
N ARG A 271 -20.97 -8.23 -5.22
CA ARG A 271 -21.44 -9.44 -5.91
C ARG A 271 -21.56 -9.19 -7.40
N VAL A 272 -21.39 -10.22 -8.19
CA VAL A 272 -21.60 -10.16 -9.66
C VAL A 272 -23.04 -9.79 -9.99
N THR A 273 -24.01 -10.21 -9.17
CA THR A 273 -25.45 -9.91 -9.34
C THR A 273 -25.80 -8.44 -9.16
N ASP A 274 -24.90 -7.65 -8.59
CA ASP A 274 -25.11 -6.21 -8.37
C ASP A 274 -24.68 -5.37 -9.57
N VAL A 275 -24.18 -6.03 -10.63
CA VAL A 275 -23.73 -5.41 -11.88
C VAL A 275 -24.90 -5.36 -12.86
N ASP A 276 -25.49 -4.19 -13.02
CA ASP A 276 -26.61 -3.98 -13.97
C ASP A 276 -26.12 -3.80 -15.41
N GLU A 277 -25.02 -3.05 -15.61
CA GLU A 277 -24.42 -2.76 -16.92
C GLU A 277 -22.89 -2.86 -16.88
N PRO A 278 -22.26 -3.23 -18.01
CA PRO A 278 -20.79 -3.21 -18.12
C PRO A 278 -20.24 -1.80 -17.88
N ILE A 279 -19.22 -1.68 -17.04
CA ILE A 279 -18.59 -0.40 -16.77
C ILE A 279 -17.30 -0.33 -17.57
N MET A 280 -17.26 0.64 -18.48
CA MET A 280 -16.16 0.87 -19.39
C MET A 280 -15.25 1.96 -18.84
N ALA A 281 -14.01 1.59 -18.56
CA ALA A 281 -12.92 2.54 -18.31
C ALA A 281 -12.41 3.08 -19.66
N THR A 282 -12.29 4.39 -19.76
CA THR A 282 -11.80 5.06 -20.98
C THR A 282 -10.30 5.27 -20.90
N ASP A 283 -9.63 5.12 -22.03
CA ASP A 283 -8.17 5.28 -22.16
C ASP A 283 -7.37 4.46 -21.11
N ALA A 284 -7.88 3.27 -20.81
CA ALA A 284 -7.28 2.38 -19.84
C ALA A 284 -6.31 1.38 -20.52
N SER A 285 -5.30 0.96 -19.77
CA SER A 285 -4.40 -0.11 -20.17
C SER A 285 -4.12 -1.02 -18.99
N VAL A 286 -4.27 -2.31 -19.21
CA VAL A 286 -3.93 -3.35 -18.21
C VAL A 286 -2.93 -4.29 -18.87
N LYS A 287 -1.73 -4.38 -18.31
CA LYS A 287 -0.63 -5.19 -18.87
C LYS A 287 0.01 -6.05 -17.80
N GLN A 288 0.36 -7.27 -18.15
CA GLN A 288 1.28 -8.06 -17.34
C GLN A 288 2.69 -7.87 -17.86
N GLU A 289 3.55 -7.33 -17.03
CA GLU A 289 4.96 -7.07 -17.35
C GLU A 289 5.87 -7.77 -16.35
N ARG A 290 6.98 -8.28 -16.86
CA ARG A 290 8.00 -8.86 -15.99
C ARG A 290 9.03 -7.81 -15.62
N ILE A 291 9.07 -7.48 -14.33
CA ILE A 291 10.03 -6.53 -13.79
C ILE A 291 11.00 -7.29 -12.88
N GLY A 292 12.23 -7.53 -13.37
CA GLY A 292 13.21 -8.41 -12.71
C GLY A 292 12.78 -9.87 -12.76
N ASP A 293 12.64 -10.51 -11.59
CA ASP A 293 12.27 -11.93 -11.48
C ASP A 293 10.78 -12.16 -11.19
N LEU A 294 9.99 -11.09 -11.04
CA LEU A 294 8.57 -11.15 -10.72
C LEU A 294 7.71 -10.58 -11.84
N ASP A 295 6.50 -11.11 -11.96
CA ASP A 295 5.47 -10.57 -12.83
C ASP A 295 4.62 -9.55 -12.07
N PHE A 296 4.28 -8.45 -12.75
CA PHE A 296 3.47 -7.36 -12.23
C PHE A 296 2.34 -7.03 -13.20
N ILE A 297 1.22 -6.63 -12.65
CA ILE A 297 0.13 -6.03 -13.43
C ILE A 297 0.28 -4.52 -13.35
N THR A 298 0.49 -3.90 -14.49
CA THR A 298 0.52 -2.44 -14.64
C THR A 298 -0.82 -1.98 -15.18
N VAL A 299 -1.44 -1.04 -14.49
CA VAL A 299 -2.72 -0.45 -14.87
C VAL A 299 -2.56 1.04 -15.03
N SER A 300 -2.97 1.58 -16.17
CA SER A 300 -3.09 3.02 -16.40
C SER A 300 -4.52 3.38 -16.78
N GLY A 301 -4.92 4.61 -16.53
CA GLY A 301 -6.27 5.10 -16.78
C GLY A 301 -6.33 6.61 -16.73
N SER A 302 -7.53 7.16 -16.82
CA SER A 302 -7.76 8.62 -16.83
C SER A 302 -7.67 9.28 -15.44
N GLY A 303 -7.68 8.50 -14.37
CA GLY A 303 -7.59 8.99 -12.99
C GLY A 303 -6.16 9.29 -12.54
N GLU A 304 -6.07 10.01 -11.44
CA GLU A 304 -4.80 10.40 -10.84
C GLU A 304 -4.31 9.29 -9.89
N ALA A 305 -3.39 8.46 -10.37
CA ALA A 305 -2.64 7.54 -9.54
C ALA A 305 -1.21 7.44 -10.06
N THR A 306 -0.27 7.31 -9.15
CA THR A 306 1.15 7.26 -9.47
C THR A 306 1.81 6.15 -8.66
N CYS A 307 2.67 5.40 -9.29
CA CYS A 307 3.48 4.38 -8.64
C CYS A 307 4.95 4.78 -8.64
N LEU A 308 5.57 4.78 -7.47
CA LEU A 308 7.01 4.88 -7.32
C LEU A 308 7.60 3.47 -7.19
N VAL A 309 8.30 3.02 -8.22
CA VAL A 309 8.99 1.72 -8.23
C VAL A 309 10.40 1.91 -7.69
N VAL A 310 10.65 1.39 -6.49
CA VAL A 310 11.95 1.49 -5.80
C VAL A 310 12.75 0.22 -6.00
N ARG A 311 13.99 0.38 -6.50
CA ARG A 311 14.91 -0.71 -6.78
C ARG A 311 16.06 -0.73 -5.79
N GLY A 312 16.53 -1.93 -5.45
CA GLY A 312 17.68 -2.11 -4.59
C GLY A 312 18.26 -3.52 -4.65
N ALA A 313 19.51 -3.66 -4.28
CA ALA A 313 20.27 -4.91 -4.44
C ALA A 313 19.78 -6.04 -3.53
N THR A 314 19.32 -5.74 -2.31
CA THR A 314 18.89 -6.73 -1.32
C THR A 314 17.52 -6.35 -0.73
N ARG A 315 16.79 -7.35 -0.24
CA ARG A 315 15.51 -7.13 0.42
C ARG A 315 15.59 -6.12 1.57
N GLN A 316 16.62 -6.22 2.40
CA GLN A 316 16.82 -5.30 3.53
C GLN A 316 17.06 -3.86 3.07
N THR A 317 17.85 -3.67 2.01
CA THR A 317 18.10 -2.34 1.44
C THR A 317 16.81 -1.73 0.87
N ILE A 318 16.00 -2.54 0.23
CA ILE A 318 14.73 -2.09 -0.36
C ILE A 318 13.74 -1.66 0.72
N GLU A 319 13.61 -2.44 1.80
CA GLU A 319 12.75 -2.11 2.94
C GLU A 319 13.18 -0.79 3.63
N GLU A 320 14.49 -0.48 3.63
CA GLU A 320 14.99 0.81 4.10
C GLU A 320 14.73 1.96 3.12
N TYR A 321 14.83 1.70 1.82
CA TYR A 321 14.48 2.67 0.79
C TYR A 321 12.98 2.98 0.82
N GLU A 322 12.12 1.96 0.92
CA GLU A 322 10.66 2.11 1.04
C GLU A 322 10.31 3.07 2.19
N ARG A 323 10.83 2.79 3.40
CA ARG A 323 10.64 3.67 4.55
C ARG A 323 11.17 5.09 4.31
N ALA A 324 12.32 5.22 3.66
CA ALA A 324 12.90 6.53 3.38
C ALA A 324 12.04 7.35 2.40
N PHE A 325 11.48 6.70 1.37
CA PHE A 325 10.59 7.32 0.41
C PHE A 325 9.22 7.64 1.01
N ASP A 326 8.64 6.74 1.81
CA ASP A 326 7.38 6.98 2.54
C ASP A 326 7.47 8.19 3.48
N ASP A 327 8.65 8.43 4.06
CA ASP A 327 8.91 9.58 4.92
C ASP A 327 9.13 10.88 4.13
N ALA A 328 9.54 10.78 2.86
CA ALA A 328 9.90 11.93 2.02
C ALA A 328 8.76 12.38 1.10
N ILE A 329 7.77 11.52 0.86
CA ILE A 329 6.50 11.81 0.18
C ILE A 329 5.53 12.45 1.15
#